data_dfb41538a8b16479d326f0875e2268b0
#
_entry.id   dfb41538a8b16479d326f0875e2268b0
#
_cell.length_a   1.000
_cell.length_b   1.000
_cell.length_c   1.000
_cell.angle_alpha   90.00
_cell.angle_beta   90.00
_cell.angle_gamma   90.00
#
_symmetry.space_group_name_H-M   'P 1'
#
loop_
_entity.id
_entity.type
_entity.pdbx_description
1 polymer ?
#
loop_
_entity_poly.entity_id
_entity_poly.type
_entity_poly.pdbx_seq_one_letter_code
_entity_poly.pdbx_strand_id
1 'polypeptide(L)'
;KSTHIRLWRECIGREVRIVNGDKPIVDVSGAEARICGTPWAGKERWQKNTSVPLRAVCLLRRGETDRIERAEVSEQLNALLYQIYCPEDPKALSDTFSLADRLFRTVPLYVLYCTPTENAVRVSFSALTGQTYPKGDG
;
A
#
# COMPACT_ATOMS: atom_id res chain seq x y z
N LYS A 1 -2.86 -6.20 7.44
CA LYS A 1 -2.91 -4.85 6.84
C LYS A 1 -3.40 -3.82 7.85
N SER A 2 -4.61 -3.96 8.38
CA SER A 2 -5.21 -2.99 9.32
C SER A 2 -4.35 -2.74 10.57
N THR A 3 -3.74 -3.78 11.13
CA THR A 3 -2.82 -3.65 12.27
C THR A 3 -1.66 -2.72 11.96
N HIS A 4 -1.01 -2.88 10.80
CA HIS A 4 0.13 -2.04 10.41
C HIS A 4 -0.27 -0.59 10.14
N ILE A 5 -1.43 -0.37 9.48
CA ILE A 5 -1.97 0.97 9.26
C ILE A 5 -2.26 1.66 10.61
N ARG A 6 -2.82 0.93 11.58
CA ARG A 6 -3.07 1.44 12.93
C ARG A 6 -1.77 1.83 13.63
N LEU A 7 -0.74 0.98 13.57
CA LEU A 7 0.58 1.27 14.13
C LEU A 7 1.19 2.55 13.54
N TRP A 8 1.11 2.74 12.22
CA TRP A 8 1.57 3.99 11.60
C TRP A 8 0.89 5.21 12.22
N ARG A 9 -0.42 5.14 12.42
CA ARG A 9 -1.20 6.24 12.99
C ARG A 9 -0.90 6.47 14.47
N GLU A 10 -0.66 5.41 15.23
CA GLU A 10 -0.31 5.48 16.65
C GLU A 10 1.10 6.04 16.86
N CYS A 11 2.07 5.59 16.06
CA CYS A 11 3.47 5.96 16.21
C CYS A 11 3.82 7.33 15.61
N ILE A 12 3.18 7.72 14.48
CA ILE A 12 3.49 8.97 13.76
C ILE A 12 2.44 10.06 14.08
N GLY A 13 1.23 9.65 14.44
CA GLY A 13 0.19 10.56 14.88
C GLY A 13 -0.64 11.17 13.75
N ARG A 14 -1.03 12.45 13.94
CA ARG A 14 -2.02 13.14 13.09
C ARG A 14 -1.56 13.40 11.66
N GLU A 15 -0.29 13.31 11.39
CA GLU A 15 0.28 13.49 10.04
C GLU A 15 -0.09 12.31 9.12
N VAL A 16 -0.34 11.14 9.69
CA VAL A 16 -0.79 9.97 8.92
C VAL A 16 -2.26 10.12 8.54
N ARG A 17 -2.52 10.31 7.27
CA ARG A 17 -3.86 10.40 6.70
C ARG A 17 -4.20 9.11 5.96
N ILE A 18 -5.20 8.40 6.47
CA ILE A 18 -5.68 7.17 5.82
C ILE A 18 -6.72 7.56 4.76
N VAL A 19 -6.43 7.23 3.52
CA VAL A 19 -7.34 7.46 2.37
C VAL A 19 -8.44 6.42 2.36
N ASN A 20 -8.06 5.14 2.50
CA ASN A 20 -9.00 4.02 2.61
C ASN A 20 -8.33 2.85 3.34
N GLY A 21 -9.05 2.22 4.24
CA GLY A 21 -8.53 1.11 5.05
C GLY A 21 -8.71 -0.28 4.44
N ASP A 22 -9.46 -0.42 3.33
CA ASP A 22 -9.79 -1.73 2.79
C ASP A 22 -9.68 -1.83 1.27
N LYS A 23 -10.54 -1.16 0.51
CA LYS A 23 -10.66 -1.31 -0.95
C LYS A 23 -10.57 0.03 -1.67
N PRO A 24 -9.37 0.65 -1.72
CA PRO A 24 -9.16 1.84 -2.53
C PRO A 24 -9.22 1.51 -4.02
N ILE A 25 -9.43 2.54 -4.83
CA ILE A 25 -9.23 2.48 -6.28
C ILE A 25 -7.87 3.09 -6.60
N VAL A 26 -7.13 2.43 -7.49
CA VAL A 26 -5.90 2.98 -8.07
C VAL A 26 -6.25 3.49 -9.47
N ASP A 27 -6.06 4.79 -9.67
CA ASP A 27 -6.25 5.46 -10.96
C ASP A 27 -4.89 5.62 -11.65
N VAL A 28 -4.76 5.03 -12.83
CA VAL A 28 -3.57 5.09 -13.69
C VAL A 28 -3.86 5.78 -15.03
N SER A 29 -4.97 6.50 -15.14
CA SER A 29 -5.36 7.19 -16.39
C SER A 29 -4.48 8.39 -16.71
N GLY A 30 -3.94 9.06 -15.68
CA GLY A 30 -3.08 10.23 -15.83
C GLY A 30 -1.59 9.89 -15.95
N ALA A 31 -0.77 10.94 -15.96
CA ALA A 31 0.69 10.81 -15.97
C ALA A 31 1.26 10.26 -14.66
N GLU A 32 0.54 10.42 -13.57
CA GLU A 32 0.90 9.99 -12.22
C GLU A 32 -0.19 9.04 -11.68
N ALA A 33 0.20 7.89 -11.16
CA ALA A 33 -0.73 6.99 -10.49
C ALA A 33 -1.26 7.62 -9.20
N ARG A 34 -2.56 7.44 -8.92
CA ARG A 34 -3.23 8.01 -7.76
C ARG A 34 -4.01 6.94 -7.01
N ILE A 35 -4.09 7.10 -5.69
CA ILE A 35 -4.95 6.27 -4.84
C ILE A 35 -6.18 7.07 -4.43
N CYS A 36 -7.36 6.48 -4.63
CA CYS A 36 -8.65 7.12 -4.40
C CYS A 36 -9.41 6.40 -3.29
N GLY A 37 -10.00 7.17 -2.40
CA GLY A 37 -10.91 6.63 -1.40
C GLY A 37 -12.21 6.13 -2.04
N THR A 38 -12.81 5.12 -1.41
CA THR A 38 -14.09 4.52 -1.82
C THR A 38 -15.00 4.35 -0.61
N PRO A 39 -16.31 4.13 -0.81
CA PRO A 39 -17.21 3.82 0.29
C PRO A 39 -16.91 2.49 1.00
N TRP A 40 -16.15 1.59 0.36
CA TRP A 40 -15.77 0.28 0.93
C TRP A 40 -14.57 0.43 1.86
N ALA A 41 -14.85 0.70 3.13
CA ALA A 41 -13.84 1.09 4.11
C ALA A 41 -13.44 -0.02 5.11
N GLY A 42 -14.07 -1.17 5.04
CA GLY A 42 -13.89 -2.25 6.01
C GLY A 42 -14.45 -1.93 7.39
N LYS A 43 -14.07 -2.72 8.39
CA LYS A 43 -14.58 -2.59 9.76
C LYS A 43 -14.19 -1.29 10.45
N GLU A 44 -13.03 -0.76 10.13
CA GLU A 44 -12.47 0.44 10.75
C GLU A 44 -13.10 1.74 10.23
N ARG A 45 -13.86 1.66 9.13
CA ARG A 45 -14.53 2.81 8.47
C ARG A 45 -13.56 3.96 8.16
N TRP A 46 -12.30 3.63 7.84
CA TRP A 46 -11.29 4.59 7.44
C TRP A 46 -11.38 4.85 5.96
N GLN A 47 -12.17 5.82 5.57
CA GLN A 47 -12.24 6.30 4.20
C GLN A 47 -12.36 7.82 4.15
N LYS A 48 -11.85 8.37 3.07
CA LYS A 48 -12.01 9.78 2.73
C LYS A 48 -12.35 9.88 1.25
N ASN A 49 -13.26 10.78 0.91
CA ASN A 49 -13.50 11.13 -0.49
C ASN A 49 -12.38 12.04 -0.98
N THR A 50 -11.26 11.44 -1.32
CA THR A 50 -10.05 12.14 -1.75
C THR A 50 -9.23 11.27 -2.68
N SER A 51 -8.34 11.91 -3.43
CA SER A 51 -7.37 11.28 -4.31
C SER A 51 -6.00 11.89 -4.06
N VAL A 52 -5.00 11.04 -3.88
CA VAL A 52 -3.61 11.48 -3.65
C VAL A 52 -2.65 10.68 -4.52
N PRO A 53 -1.46 11.22 -4.85
CA PRO A 53 -0.44 10.48 -5.58
C PRO A 53 -0.07 9.16 -4.89
N LEU A 54 0.05 8.09 -5.67
CA LEU A 54 0.53 6.80 -5.19
C LEU A 54 2.03 6.69 -5.43
N ARG A 55 2.82 6.65 -4.38
CA ARG A 55 4.29 6.67 -4.43
C ARG A 55 4.92 5.30 -4.34
N ALA A 56 4.26 4.34 -3.70
CA ALA A 56 4.74 2.98 -3.55
C ALA A 56 3.59 2.02 -3.23
N VAL A 57 3.78 0.75 -3.61
CA VAL A 57 2.94 -0.37 -3.16
C VAL A 57 3.80 -1.24 -2.26
N CYS A 58 3.25 -1.68 -1.13
CA CYS A 58 3.97 -2.50 -0.17
C CYS A 58 3.13 -3.73 0.22
N LEU A 59 3.64 -4.90 -0.10
CA LEU A 59 3.09 -6.18 0.36
C LEU A 59 3.59 -6.47 1.78
N LEU A 60 2.67 -6.84 2.66
CA LEU A 60 2.99 -7.19 4.04
C LEU A 60 3.11 -8.71 4.19
N ARG A 61 4.17 -9.16 4.81
CA ARG A 61 4.40 -10.55 5.19
C ARG A 61 4.74 -10.64 6.68
N ARG A 62 4.37 -11.73 7.31
CA ARG A 62 4.84 -12.00 8.67
C ARG A 62 6.34 -12.33 8.62
N GLY A 63 7.09 -11.79 9.56
CA GLY A 63 8.51 -12.05 9.73
C GLY A 63 8.89 -12.10 11.20
N GLU A 64 10.01 -12.71 11.51
CA GLU A 64 10.60 -12.71 12.85
C GLU A 64 11.35 -11.40 13.13
N THR A 65 11.83 -10.76 12.07
CA THR A 65 12.51 -9.47 12.11
C THR A 65 11.88 -8.51 11.10
N ASP A 66 11.89 -7.23 11.44
CA ASP A 66 11.35 -6.19 10.57
C ASP A 66 12.38 -5.82 9.51
N ARG A 67 12.05 -6.05 8.25
CA ARG A 67 12.85 -5.64 7.11
C ARG A 67 11.98 -5.32 5.91
N ILE A 68 12.40 -4.36 5.12
CA ILE A 68 11.75 -3.99 3.86
C ILE A 68 12.73 -4.10 2.71
N GLU A 69 12.28 -4.60 1.60
CA GLU A 69 13.08 -4.72 0.38
C GLU A 69 12.25 -4.33 -0.85
N ARG A 70 12.92 -3.77 -1.85
CA ARG A 70 12.30 -3.57 -3.15
C ARG A 70 12.15 -4.92 -3.83
N ALA A 71 11.01 -5.14 -4.47
CA ALA A 71 10.68 -6.42 -5.09
C ALA A 71 10.35 -6.27 -6.57
N GLU A 72 10.65 -7.31 -7.33
CA GLU A 72 10.20 -7.42 -8.70
C GLU A 72 8.75 -7.92 -8.76
N VAL A 73 7.95 -7.32 -9.65
CA VAL A 73 6.52 -7.66 -9.80
C VAL A 73 6.35 -9.13 -10.19
N SER A 74 7.20 -9.64 -11.06
CA SER A 74 7.19 -11.04 -11.51
C SER A 74 7.33 -12.04 -10.36
N GLU A 75 8.14 -11.72 -9.36
CA GLU A 75 8.35 -12.57 -8.18
C GLU A 75 7.15 -12.54 -7.21
N GLN A 76 6.36 -11.48 -7.25
CA GLN A 76 5.24 -11.24 -6.34
C GLN A 76 3.87 -11.39 -7.02
N LEU A 77 3.83 -11.86 -8.26
CA LEU A 77 2.63 -11.86 -9.10
C LEU A 77 1.44 -12.54 -8.42
N ASN A 78 1.64 -13.74 -7.86
CA ASN A 78 0.57 -14.46 -7.17
C ASN A 78 0.00 -13.66 -5.99
N ALA A 79 0.87 -13.07 -5.16
CA ALA A 79 0.44 -12.26 -4.02
C ALA A 79 -0.33 -11.01 -4.45
N LEU A 80 0.07 -10.39 -5.56
CA LEU A 80 -0.62 -9.22 -6.13
C LEU A 80 -1.99 -9.58 -6.68
N LEU A 81 -2.12 -10.70 -7.39
CA LEU A 81 -3.39 -11.16 -7.97
C LEU A 81 -4.46 -11.41 -6.89
N TYR A 82 -4.08 -11.86 -5.70
CA TYR A 82 -5.00 -11.99 -4.56
C TYR A 82 -5.49 -10.65 -4.00
N GLN A 83 -4.80 -9.55 -4.31
CA GLN A 83 -5.16 -8.20 -3.83
C GLN A 83 -5.90 -7.36 -4.87
N ILE A 84 -5.87 -7.76 -6.13
CA ILE A 84 -6.51 -7.05 -7.25
C ILE A 84 -7.85 -7.73 -7.54
N TYR A 85 -8.86 -6.92 -7.84
CA TYR A 85 -10.11 -7.45 -8.35
C TYR A 85 -9.90 -8.03 -9.76
N CYS A 86 -10.11 -9.32 -9.89
CA CYS A 86 -10.01 -10.04 -11.17
C CYS A 86 -11.42 -10.37 -11.66
N PRO A 87 -11.94 -9.68 -12.68
CA PRO A 87 -13.25 -9.97 -13.26
C PRO A 87 -13.26 -11.32 -13.99
N GLU A 88 -14.42 -11.96 -14.08
CA GLU A 88 -14.59 -13.24 -14.79
C GLU A 88 -14.58 -13.06 -16.32
N ASP A 89 -15.00 -11.91 -16.82
CA ASP A 89 -14.98 -11.61 -18.24
C ASP A 89 -13.54 -11.55 -18.77
N PRO A 90 -13.18 -12.33 -19.81
CA PRO A 90 -11.80 -12.40 -20.29
C PRO A 90 -11.24 -11.07 -20.79
N LYS A 91 -12.09 -10.22 -21.41
CA LYS A 91 -11.67 -8.91 -21.89
C LYS A 91 -11.37 -7.97 -20.72
N ALA A 92 -12.29 -7.90 -19.75
CA ALA A 92 -12.10 -7.09 -18.55
C ALA A 92 -10.91 -7.57 -17.71
N LEU A 93 -10.65 -8.87 -17.66
CA LEU A 93 -9.46 -9.43 -17.00
C LEU A 93 -8.17 -9.00 -17.71
N SER A 94 -8.14 -9.06 -19.04
CA SER A 94 -7.01 -8.56 -19.84
C SER A 94 -6.76 -7.07 -19.62
N ASP A 95 -7.82 -6.28 -19.59
CA ASP A 95 -7.75 -4.84 -19.32
C ASP A 95 -7.20 -4.59 -17.90
N THR A 96 -7.62 -5.39 -16.91
CA THR A 96 -7.10 -5.31 -15.53
C THR A 96 -5.60 -5.57 -15.45
N PHE A 97 -5.10 -6.59 -16.17
CA PHE A 97 -3.65 -6.86 -16.21
C PHE A 97 -2.87 -5.74 -16.91
N SER A 98 -3.43 -5.15 -17.96
CA SER A 98 -2.82 -4.01 -18.64
C SER A 98 -2.72 -2.78 -17.72
N LEU A 99 -3.74 -2.52 -16.90
CA LEU A 99 -3.71 -1.46 -15.89
C LEU A 99 -2.69 -1.74 -14.80
N ALA A 100 -2.58 -2.98 -14.33
CA ALA A 100 -1.58 -3.37 -13.35
C ALA A 100 -0.14 -3.22 -13.90
N ASP A 101 0.10 -3.64 -15.13
CA ASP A 101 1.39 -3.43 -15.79
C ASP A 101 1.75 -1.93 -15.88
N ARG A 102 0.78 -1.11 -16.30
CA ARG A 102 0.96 0.35 -16.34
C ARG A 102 1.29 0.94 -14.97
N LEU A 103 0.62 0.48 -13.91
CA LEU A 103 0.89 0.91 -12.54
C LEU A 103 2.35 0.62 -12.14
N PHE A 104 2.78 -0.62 -12.29
CA PHE A 104 4.09 -1.05 -11.79
C PHE A 104 5.27 -0.65 -12.67
N ARG A 105 5.05 -0.06 -13.84
CA ARG A 105 6.10 0.62 -14.61
C ARG A 105 6.56 1.92 -13.94
N THR A 106 5.70 2.56 -13.15
CA THR A 106 5.96 3.88 -12.56
C THR A 106 5.98 3.86 -11.04
N VAL A 107 5.29 2.92 -10.42
CA VAL A 107 5.18 2.81 -8.95
C VAL A 107 6.00 1.61 -8.46
N PRO A 108 6.99 1.83 -7.60
CA PRO A 108 7.81 0.74 -7.06
C PRO A 108 7.01 -0.17 -6.13
N LEU A 109 7.34 -1.47 -6.19
CA LEU A 109 6.82 -2.49 -5.29
C LEU A 109 7.85 -2.81 -4.21
N TYR A 110 7.36 -2.94 -2.98
CA TYR A 110 8.14 -3.38 -1.82
C TYR A 110 7.48 -4.58 -1.14
N VAL A 111 8.27 -5.35 -0.45
CA VAL A 111 7.81 -6.36 0.50
C VAL A 111 8.33 -5.99 1.88
N LEU A 112 7.43 -5.85 2.84
CA LEU A 112 7.74 -5.64 4.24
C LEU A 112 7.50 -6.95 5.01
N TYR A 113 8.55 -7.55 5.50
CA TYR A 113 8.47 -8.58 6.52
C TYR A 113 8.40 -7.89 7.86
N CYS A 114 7.37 -8.14 8.65
CA CYS A 114 7.14 -7.34 9.85
C CYS A 114 6.53 -8.13 11.01
N THR A 115 6.89 -7.67 12.20
CA THR A 115 6.21 -7.92 13.45
C THR A 115 5.21 -6.78 13.72
N PRO A 116 4.23 -6.94 14.63
CA PRO A 116 3.30 -5.86 14.97
C PRO A 116 3.92 -4.86 15.98
N THR A 117 5.03 -4.24 15.62
CA THR A 117 5.81 -3.35 16.49
C THR A 117 6.10 -1.99 15.85
N GLU A 118 6.48 -1.01 16.65
CA GLU A 118 6.92 0.30 16.18
C GLU A 118 8.14 0.20 15.23
N ASN A 119 9.02 -0.79 15.44
CA ASN A 119 10.17 -0.97 14.56
C ASN A 119 9.75 -1.27 13.11
N ALA A 120 8.66 -2.01 12.90
CA ALA A 120 8.09 -2.21 11.57
C ALA A 120 7.63 -0.89 10.92
N VAL A 121 7.07 0.02 11.71
CA VAL A 121 6.71 1.37 11.24
C VAL A 121 7.96 2.15 10.85
N ARG A 122 8.97 2.16 11.70
CA ARG A 122 10.26 2.85 11.47
C ARG A 122 10.91 2.40 10.17
N VAL A 123 11.05 1.09 9.98
CA VAL A 123 11.66 0.49 8.78
C VAL A 123 10.87 0.85 7.53
N SER A 124 9.55 0.68 7.56
CA SER A 124 8.69 0.98 6.42
C SER A 124 8.60 2.48 6.12
N PHE A 125 8.53 3.34 7.13
CA PHE A 125 8.48 4.80 6.97
C PHE A 125 9.70 5.30 6.21
N SER A 126 10.89 4.96 6.69
CA SER A 126 12.13 5.45 6.09
C SER A 126 12.30 4.98 4.64
N ALA A 127 11.99 3.71 4.36
CA ALA A 127 12.10 3.17 3.01
C ALA A 127 11.07 3.73 2.03
N LEU A 128 9.82 3.90 2.47
CA LEU A 128 8.71 4.32 1.59
C LEU A 128 8.65 5.84 1.39
N THR A 129 9.14 6.63 2.33
CA THR A 129 9.11 8.09 2.27
C THR A 129 10.44 8.73 1.91
N GLY A 130 11.55 8.02 2.09
CA GLY A 130 12.90 8.58 1.98
C GLY A 130 13.25 9.55 3.11
N GLN A 131 12.42 9.63 4.14
CA GLN A 131 12.60 10.53 5.29
C GLN A 131 13.12 9.78 6.51
N THR A 132 13.76 10.50 7.41
CA THR A 132 14.11 9.96 8.72
C THR A 132 12.84 9.80 9.55
N TYR A 133 12.69 8.65 10.20
CA TYR A 133 11.56 8.40 11.09
C TYR A 133 11.54 9.45 12.20
N PRO A 134 10.43 10.15 12.43
CA PRO A 134 10.34 11.13 13.50
C PRO A 134 10.56 10.42 14.84
N LYS A 135 11.58 10.83 15.58
CA LYS A 135 11.71 10.39 16.97
C LYS A 135 10.53 10.99 17.72
N GLY A 136 9.65 10.16 18.26
CA GLY A 136 8.66 10.64 19.20
C GLY A 136 9.39 11.38 20.33
N ASP A 137 9.00 12.60 20.57
CA ASP A 137 9.38 13.28 21.81
C ASP A 137 8.79 12.44 22.95
N GLY A 138 9.70 11.77 23.67
CA GLY A 138 9.37 10.89 24.78
C GLY A 138 8.78 11.66 25.97
#